data_131371951df6e0e46c26a9a121d93b74
#
_entry.id   131371951df6e0e46c26a9a121d93b74
#
_cell.length_a   1.000
_cell.length_b   1.000
_cell.length_c   1.000
_cell.angle_alpha   90.00
_cell.angle_beta   90.00
_cell.angle_gamma   90.00
#
_symmetry.space_group_name_H-M   'P 1'
#
loop_
_entity.id
_entity.type
_entity.pdbx_description
1 polymer ?
#
loop_
_entity_poly.entity_id
_entity_poly.type
_entity_poly.pdbx_seq_one_letter_code
_entity_poly.pdbx_strand_id
1 'polypeptide(L)'
;MKLAYWIYAGPAHIGTLRVASSFKNVHAIMHAPLGDDYFNVIRSMLERERDFTPVTTSVVDRHVLARGSQEKVVENITRKSKEENADLVVVTPTCTSSILQEDLALFVERAQIESDSDVILADVNHYRVNEFQAADRTLEQIIRFYINKSKKISFEKTTKPSVNIIGIFTLGFHHHHDCREIKRLLEGLGIEINLIVPEGLSTTQIPELEKAWFNIVPYREVGLITANYLEKELNIPLSLIHISEPTRLRR
;
A
#
# COMPACT_ATOMS: atom_id res chain seq x y z
N MET A 1 -4.58 -33.82 -14.90
CA MET A 1 -5.59 -33.07 -14.17
C MET A 1 -5.03 -31.68 -13.94
N LYS A 2 -5.61 -30.64 -14.54
CA LYS A 2 -5.20 -29.27 -14.28
C LYS A 2 -5.97 -28.79 -13.05
N LEU A 3 -5.28 -28.54 -11.94
CA LEU A 3 -5.86 -27.87 -10.78
C LEU A 3 -6.11 -26.42 -11.19
N ALA A 4 -7.36 -25.99 -11.13
CA ALA A 4 -7.72 -24.59 -11.26
C ALA A 4 -7.55 -23.95 -9.89
N TYR A 5 -6.60 -23.03 -9.77
CA TYR A 5 -6.48 -22.20 -8.57
C TYR A 5 -7.45 -21.05 -8.68
N TRP A 6 -8.42 -21.01 -7.78
CA TRP A 6 -9.30 -19.86 -7.64
C TRP A 6 -8.72 -18.95 -6.57
N ILE A 7 -8.15 -17.83 -6.98
CA ILE A 7 -7.77 -16.78 -6.06
C ILE A 7 -8.89 -15.74 -6.09
N TYR A 8 -9.54 -15.54 -4.96
CA TYR A 8 -10.47 -14.42 -4.82
C TYR A 8 -9.67 -13.14 -4.76
N ALA A 9 -9.86 -12.27 -5.73
CA ALA A 9 -9.35 -10.91 -5.74
C ALA A 9 -10.53 -9.96 -5.64
N GLY A 10 -10.55 -9.17 -4.59
CA GLY A 10 -11.56 -8.13 -4.36
C GLY A 10 -11.41 -6.93 -5.31
N PRO A 11 -12.22 -5.90 -5.11
CA PRO A 11 -12.16 -4.68 -5.90
C PRO A 11 -10.88 -3.87 -5.62
N ALA A 12 -10.47 -3.05 -6.57
CA ALA A 12 -9.22 -2.32 -6.56
C ALA A 12 -8.98 -1.48 -5.29
N HIS A 13 -10.01 -0.75 -4.82
CA HIS A 13 -9.87 0.10 -3.64
C HIS A 13 -9.47 -0.68 -2.38
N ILE A 14 -9.87 -1.95 -2.24
CA ILE A 14 -9.45 -2.80 -1.11
C ILE A 14 -7.93 -2.99 -1.12
N GLY A 15 -7.32 -3.18 -2.29
CA GLY A 15 -5.86 -3.26 -2.40
C GLY A 15 -5.15 -1.99 -1.92
N THR A 16 -5.65 -0.82 -2.31
CA THR A 16 -5.15 0.47 -1.82
C THR A 16 -5.29 0.60 -0.31
N LEU A 17 -6.46 0.23 0.25
CA LEU A 17 -6.71 0.32 1.69
C LEU A 17 -5.82 -0.64 2.49
N ARG A 18 -5.53 -1.83 1.96
CA ARG A 18 -4.58 -2.77 2.57
C ARG A 18 -3.19 -2.16 2.70
N VAL A 19 -2.70 -1.54 1.64
CA VAL A 19 -1.38 -0.88 1.64
C VAL A 19 -1.36 0.28 2.64
N ALA A 20 -2.31 1.20 2.53
CA ALA A 20 -2.37 2.36 3.40
C ALA A 20 -2.46 1.99 4.89
N SER A 21 -3.30 0.98 5.21
CA SER A 21 -3.47 0.52 6.60
C SER A 21 -2.27 -0.23 7.17
N SER A 22 -1.35 -0.70 6.33
CA SER A 22 -0.14 -1.40 6.77
C SER A 22 1.01 -0.45 7.11
N PHE A 23 1.00 0.77 6.58
CA PHE A 23 1.96 1.80 6.98
C PHE A 23 1.59 2.41 8.34
N LYS A 24 2.59 2.93 9.04
CA LYS A 24 2.37 3.83 10.18
C LYS A 24 2.07 5.24 9.68
N ASN A 25 1.19 5.95 10.40
CA ASN A 25 0.87 7.36 10.14
C ASN A 25 0.35 7.63 8.70
N VAL A 26 -0.28 6.64 8.08
CA VAL A 26 -0.96 6.81 6.79
C VAL A 26 -2.45 6.65 7.00
N HIS A 27 -3.22 7.61 6.52
CA HIS A 27 -4.67 7.58 6.54
C HIS A 27 -5.22 7.42 5.12
N ALA A 28 -6.19 6.54 4.94
CA ALA A 28 -6.83 6.36 3.64
C ALA A 28 -8.23 6.98 3.63
N ILE A 29 -8.56 7.68 2.56
CA ILE A 29 -9.91 8.18 2.31
C ILE A 29 -10.49 7.49 1.09
N MET A 30 -11.54 6.74 1.32
CA MET A 30 -12.30 6.08 0.27
C MET A 30 -13.41 7.01 -0.21
N HIS A 31 -13.36 7.39 -1.49
CA HIS A 31 -14.39 8.23 -2.07
C HIS A 31 -15.58 7.38 -2.52
N ALA A 32 -16.50 7.15 -1.59
CA ALA A 32 -17.58 6.18 -1.71
C ALA A 32 -18.84 6.57 -0.94
N PRO A 33 -20.00 5.99 -1.24
CA PRO A 33 -21.15 6.01 -0.36
C PRO A 33 -20.88 5.21 0.93
N LEU A 34 -21.67 5.48 1.96
CA LEU A 34 -21.49 4.88 3.30
C LEU A 34 -21.54 3.34 3.28
N GLY A 35 -22.30 2.74 2.36
CA GLY A 35 -22.44 1.28 2.27
C GLY A 35 -21.18 0.53 1.81
N ASP A 36 -20.20 1.23 1.26
CA ASP A 36 -18.95 0.63 0.79
C ASP A 36 -17.89 0.49 1.90
N ASP A 37 -18.18 0.97 3.12
CA ASP A 37 -17.26 0.94 4.27
C ASP A 37 -17.20 -0.45 4.96
N TYR A 38 -17.09 -1.49 4.19
CA TYR A 38 -16.96 -2.85 4.74
C TYR A 38 -15.50 -3.23 5.06
N PHE A 39 -14.52 -2.46 4.61
CA PHE A 39 -13.10 -2.72 4.86
C PHE A 39 -12.78 -2.73 6.36
N ASN A 40 -13.32 -1.78 7.10
CA ASN A 40 -13.14 -1.68 8.55
C ASN A 40 -13.68 -2.91 9.27
N VAL A 41 -14.83 -3.42 8.82
CA VAL A 41 -15.43 -4.64 9.36
C VAL A 41 -14.57 -5.86 9.05
N ILE A 42 -14.10 -6.00 7.81
CA ILE A 42 -13.25 -7.12 7.39
C ILE A 42 -11.95 -7.13 8.19
N ARG A 43 -11.28 -5.98 8.31
CA ARG A 43 -10.02 -5.87 9.06
C ARG A 43 -10.22 -6.23 10.52
N SER A 44 -11.23 -5.67 11.17
CA SER A 44 -11.56 -5.98 12.56
C SER A 44 -11.87 -7.45 12.79
N MET A 45 -12.61 -8.10 11.88
CA MET A 45 -12.99 -9.50 12.01
C MET A 45 -11.84 -10.47 11.73
N LEU A 46 -11.04 -10.22 10.71
CA LEU A 46 -9.99 -11.14 10.26
C LEU A 46 -8.69 -10.97 11.03
N GLU A 47 -8.25 -9.73 11.24
CA GLU A 47 -7.01 -9.45 11.95
C GLU A 47 -7.19 -9.41 13.48
N ARG A 48 -8.43 -9.32 13.95
CA ARG A 48 -8.79 -9.20 15.38
C ARG A 48 -8.11 -8.02 16.07
N GLU A 49 -7.76 -7.01 15.30
CA GLU A 49 -7.19 -5.78 15.83
C GLU A 49 -8.23 -4.98 16.60
N ARG A 50 -7.81 -4.38 17.71
CA ARG A 50 -8.67 -3.57 18.57
C ARG A 50 -8.59 -2.09 18.26
N ASP A 51 -7.57 -1.68 17.51
CA ASP A 51 -7.36 -0.30 17.15
C ASP A 51 -8.25 0.13 15.99
N PHE A 52 -8.55 1.42 15.93
CA PHE A 52 -9.30 1.98 14.82
C PHE A 52 -8.51 1.81 13.51
N THR A 53 -9.22 1.40 12.47
CA THR A 53 -8.63 1.31 11.14
C THR A 53 -8.41 2.73 10.60
N PRO A 54 -7.21 3.07 10.08
CA PRO A 54 -6.93 4.40 9.56
C PRO A 54 -7.57 4.62 8.17
N VAL A 55 -8.88 4.39 8.08
CA VAL A 55 -9.68 4.48 6.84
C VAL A 55 -10.96 5.25 7.11
N THR A 56 -11.25 6.21 6.26
CA THR A 56 -12.49 7.00 6.32
C THR A 56 -13.18 7.00 4.96
N THR A 57 -14.51 7.03 4.98
CA THR A 57 -15.33 7.18 3.77
C THR A 57 -15.76 8.63 3.61
N SER A 58 -15.70 9.17 2.40
CA SER A 58 -16.15 10.56 2.14
C SER A 58 -17.66 10.74 2.16
N VAL A 59 -18.42 9.65 2.26
CA VAL A 59 -19.90 9.60 2.33
C VAL A 59 -20.57 10.39 1.21
N VAL A 60 -20.49 9.84 0.01
CA VAL A 60 -21.16 10.38 -1.17
C VAL A 60 -22.63 9.99 -1.16
N ASP A 61 -23.49 10.94 -0.85
CA ASP A 61 -24.95 10.76 -0.92
C ASP A 61 -25.55 11.55 -2.08
N ARG A 62 -26.85 11.42 -2.30
CA ARG A 62 -27.59 12.15 -3.35
C ARG A 62 -27.48 13.67 -3.25
N HIS A 63 -27.30 14.22 -2.05
CA HIS A 63 -27.20 15.66 -1.83
C HIS A 63 -25.80 16.16 -2.17
N VAL A 64 -24.78 15.35 -1.83
CA VAL A 64 -23.39 15.61 -2.23
C VAL A 64 -23.27 15.57 -3.75
N LEU A 65 -23.86 14.57 -4.39
CA LEU A 65 -23.86 14.44 -5.85
C LEU A 65 -24.55 15.65 -6.55
N ALA A 66 -25.66 16.13 -5.99
CA ALA A 66 -26.39 17.27 -6.56
C ALA A 66 -25.64 18.60 -6.44
N ARG A 67 -24.78 18.76 -5.43
CA ARG A 67 -24.01 19.99 -5.15
C ARG A 67 -22.56 19.93 -5.63
N GLY A 68 -22.08 18.74 -6.00
CA GLY A 68 -20.67 18.44 -6.23
C GLY A 68 -19.99 17.93 -4.97
N SER A 69 -19.08 16.98 -5.13
CA SER A 69 -18.40 16.30 -4.03
C SER A 69 -17.08 16.95 -3.60
N GLN A 70 -16.56 17.89 -4.41
CA GLN A 70 -15.23 18.47 -4.26
C GLN A 70 -14.98 19.04 -2.86
N GLU A 71 -15.84 19.92 -2.38
CA GLU A 71 -15.64 20.57 -1.07
C GLU A 71 -15.61 19.55 0.07
N LYS A 72 -16.48 18.54 -0.01
CA LYS A 72 -16.53 17.48 0.99
C LYS A 72 -15.27 16.61 1.00
N VAL A 73 -14.72 16.30 -0.15
CA VAL A 73 -13.46 15.53 -0.26
C VAL A 73 -12.31 16.35 0.32
N VAL A 74 -12.17 17.62 -0.07
CA VAL A 74 -11.13 18.53 0.45
C VAL A 74 -11.25 18.69 1.96
N GLU A 75 -12.46 18.94 2.49
CA GLU A 75 -12.71 19.07 3.92
C GLU A 75 -12.36 17.78 4.67
N ASN A 76 -12.71 16.61 4.15
CA ASN A 76 -12.36 15.34 4.77
C ASN A 76 -10.85 15.11 4.81
N ILE A 77 -10.13 15.44 3.75
CA ILE A 77 -8.67 15.33 3.70
C ILE A 77 -8.02 16.25 4.73
N THR A 78 -8.37 17.54 4.72
CA THR A 78 -7.78 18.54 5.63
C THR A 78 -8.12 18.26 7.08
N ARG A 79 -9.34 17.80 7.36
CA ARG A 79 -9.75 17.41 8.70
C ARG A 79 -8.97 16.19 9.19
N LYS A 80 -8.86 15.12 8.38
CA LYS A 80 -8.17 13.89 8.78
C LYS A 80 -6.66 14.07 8.89
N SER A 81 -6.05 14.91 8.07
CA SER A 81 -4.67 15.32 8.23
C SER A 81 -4.39 15.88 9.63
N LYS A 82 -5.28 16.75 10.14
CA LYS A 82 -5.13 17.36 11.47
C LYS A 82 -5.53 16.45 12.63
N GLU A 83 -6.62 15.71 12.51
CA GLU A 83 -7.12 14.82 13.58
C GLU A 83 -6.18 13.64 13.84
N GLU A 84 -5.65 13.02 12.80
CA GLU A 84 -4.87 11.79 12.89
C GLU A 84 -3.35 12.06 12.89
N ASN A 85 -2.90 13.30 12.70
CA ASN A 85 -1.49 13.65 12.48
C ASN A 85 -0.82 12.74 11.45
N ALA A 86 -1.54 12.46 10.36
CA ALA A 86 -1.06 11.57 9.31
C ALA A 86 0.08 12.22 8.52
N ASP A 87 1.15 11.47 8.28
CA ASP A 87 2.23 11.91 7.38
C ASP A 87 1.76 11.92 5.91
N LEU A 88 0.88 10.97 5.58
CA LEU A 88 0.32 10.79 4.25
C LEU A 88 -1.17 10.47 4.30
N VAL A 89 -1.94 11.14 3.45
CA VAL A 89 -3.33 10.82 3.17
C VAL A 89 -3.43 10.24 1.75
N VAL A 90 -3.96 9.02 1.65
CA VAL A 90 -4.17 8.33 0.37
C VAL A 90 -5.65 8.37 0.02
N VAL A 91 -6.00 9.01 -1.08
CA VAL A 91 -7.37 9.03 -1.59
C VAL A 91 -7.52 7.90 -2.61
N THR A 92 -8.53 7.04 -2.44
CA THR A 92 -8.81 5.97 -3.40
C THR A 92 -10.15 6.15 -4.09
N PRO A 93 -10.18 6.07 -5.44
CA PRO A 93 -11.43 6.02 -6.17
C PRO A 93 -12.13 4.69 -5.94
N THR A 94 -13.45 4.70 -6.04
CA THR A 94 -14.30 3.49 -6.00
C THR A 94 -15.10 3.35 -7.29
N CYS A 95 -16.01 2.37 -7.34
CA CYS A 95 -16.95 2.24 -8.46
C CYS A 95 -17.79 3.52 -8.65
N THR A 96 -18.20 4.15 -7.55
CA THR A 96 -19.04 5.35 -7.58
C THR A 96 -18.33 6.51 -8.26
N SER A 97 -17.11 6.86 -7.83
CA SER A 97 -16.33 7.94 -8.47
C SER A 97 -15.99 7.65 -9.93
N SER A 98 -15.74 6.36 -10.25
CA SER A 98 -15.47 5.95 -11.63
C SER A 98 -16.68 6.08 -12.55
N ILE A 99 -17.89 5.81 -12.06
CA ILE A 99 -19.15 6.00 -12.81
C ILE A 99 -19.46 7.48 -13.01
N LEU A 100 -19.26 8.29 -11.96
CA LEU A 100 -19.55 9.73 -11.99
C LEU A 100 -18.52 10.53 -12.78
N GLN A 101 -17.37 9.92 -13.12
CA GLN A 101 -16.26 10.58 -13.83
C GLN A 101 -15.77 11.85 -13.11
N GLU A 102 -15.75 11.81 -11.78
CA GLU A 102 -15.26 12.93 -10.98
C GLU A 102 -13.75 13.09 -11.11
N ASP A 103 -13.31 14.33 -11.21
CA ASP A 103 -11.88 14.68 -11.25
C ASP A 103 -11.29 14.73 -9.83
N LEU A 104 -11.03 13.53 -9.28
CA LEU A 104 -10.43 13.42 -7.95
C LEU A 104 -9.00 13.97 -7.90
N ALA A 105 -8.29 14.03 -9.04
CA ALA A 105 -6.95 14.60 -9.07
C ALA A 105 -6.97 16.08 -8.71
N LEU A 106 -7.90 16.84 -9.29
CA LEU A 106 -8.10 18.25 -8.96
C LEU A 106 -8.45 18.45 -7.48
N PHE A 107 -9.27 17.56 -6.91
CA PHE A 107 -9.65 17.64 -5.49
C PHE A 107 -8.45 17.41 -4.57
N VAL A 108 -7.61 16.44 -4.92
CA VAL A 108 -6.38 16.12 -4.18
C VAL A 108 -5.37 17.25 -4.28
N GLU A 109 -5.14 17.82 -5.47
CA GLU A 109 -4.24 18.98 -5.65
C GLU A 109 -4.66 20.17 -4.78
N ARG A 110 -5.96 20.47 -4.74
CA ARG A 110 -6.48 21.54 -3.88
C ARG A 110 -6.29 21.20 -2.40
N ALA A 111 -6.60 19.98 -1.98
CA ALA A 111 -6.45 19.55 -0.61
C ALA A 111 -4.98 19.57 -0.15
N GLN A 112 -4.03 19.29 -1.03
CA GLN A 112 -2.60 19.32 -0.73
C GLN A 112 -2.11 20.74 -0.38
N ILE A 113 -2.72 21.78 -0.93
CA ILE A 113 -2.39 23.17 -0.61
C ILE A 113 -2.90 23.54 0.79
N GLU A 114 -4.02 22.97 1.23
CA GLU A 114 -4.70 23.25 2.47
C GLU A 114 -4.31 22.30 3.62
N SER A 115 -3.56 21.25 3.33
CA SER A 115 -3.20 20.17 4.27
C SER A 115 -1.73 20.24 4.68
N ASP A 116 -1.46 19.90 5.93
CA ASP A 116 -0.09 19.74 6.45
C ASP A 116 0.53 18.38 6.10
N SER A 117 -0.31 17.39 5.73
CA SER A 117 0.13 16.07 5.29
C SER A 117 0.40 16.04 3.79
N ASP A 118 1.26 15.11 3.36
CA ASP A 118 1.30 14.75 1.95
C ASP A 118 -0.03 14.12 1.52
N VAL A 119 -0.52 14.41 0.33
CA VAL A 119 -1.78 13.84 -0.18
C VAL A 119 -1.52 13.23 -1.55
N ILE A 120 -1.94 11.99 -1.75
CA ILE A 120 -1.85 11.34 -3.06
C ILE A 120 -3.20 10.72 -3.45
N LEU A 121 -3.50 10.76 -4.74
CA LEU A 121 -4.57 9.97 -5.34
C LEU A 121 -4.00 8.64 -5.80
N ALA A 122 -4.57 7.52 -5.34
CA ALA A 122 -4.16 6.21 -5.81
C ALA A 122 -4.49 6.04 -7.30
N ASP A 123 -3.48 5.69 -8.10
CA ASP A 123 -3.61 5.43 -9.55
C ASP A 123 -4.21 4.05 -9.80
N VAL A 124 -5.45 3.89 -9.38
CA VAL A 124 -6.21 2.64 -9.53
C VAL A 124 -7.55 2.91 -10.18
N ASN A 125 -7.93 2.06 -11.12
CA ASN A 125 -9.24 2.11 -11.75
C ASN A 125 -10.02 0.85 -11.36
N HIS A 126 -11.18 1.04 -10.73
CA HIS A 126 -12.02 -0.04 -10.20
C HIS A 126 -12.34 -1.13 -11.24
N TYR A 127 -12.51 -0.76 -12.49
CA TYR A 127 -12.90 -1.68 -13.57
C TYR A 127 -11.73 -2.29 -14.35
N ARG A 128 -10.51 -1.82 -14.12
CA ARG A 128 -9.34 -2.24 -14.91
C ARG A 128 -8.32 -3.06 -14.14
N VAL A 129 -8.32 -2.96 -12.83
CA VAL A 129 -7.36 -3.66 -11.98
C VAL A 129 -8.09 -4.37 -10.84
N ASN A 130 -7.56 -5.50 -10.41
CA ASN A 130 -8.04 -6.22 -9.24
C ASN A 130 -7.33 -5.73 -7.95
N GLU A 131 -7.74 -6.27 -6.83
CA GLU A 131 -7.21 -5.94 -5.50
C GLU A 131 -5.68 -6.05 -5.42
N PHE A 132 -5.09 -7.15 -5.92
CA PHE A 132 -3.64 -7.39 -5.82
C PHE A 132 -2.85 -6.43 -6.70
N GLN A 133 -3.31 -6.20 -7.92
CA GLN A 133 -2.68 -5.23 -8.82
C GLN A 133 -2.78 -3.81 -8.28
N ALA A 134 -3.91 -3.46 -7.67
CA ALA A 134 -4.09 -2.16 -7.03
C ALA A 134 -3.17 -1.99 -5.83
N ALA A 135 -2.99 -3.04 -5.02
CA ALA A 135 -2.07 -3.02 -3.89
C ALA A 135 -0.63 -2.75 -4.34
N ASP A 136 -0.12 -3.51 -5.32
CA ASP A 136 1.27 -3.33 -5.80
C ASP A 136 1.49 -1.95 -6.45
N ARG A 137 0.51 -1.47 -7.26
CA ARG A 137 0.57 -0.12 -7.85
C ARG A 137 0.55 0.98 -6.79
N THR A 138 -0.33 0.88 -5.80
CA THR A 138 -0.40 1.89 -4.73
C THR A 138 0.89 1.89 -3.91
N LEU A 139 1.45 0.72 -3.62
CA LEU A 139 2.71 0.60 -2.91
C LEU A 139 3.85 1.25 -3.69
N GLU A 140 3.96 0.94 -4.98
CA GLU A 140 4.97 1.54 -5.87
C GLU A 140 4.81 3.06 -5.94
N GLN A 141 3.58 3.57 -6.04
CA GLN A 141 3.30 4.99 -6.10
C GLN A 141 3.74 5.72 -4.82
N ILE A 142 3.45 5.17 -3.64
CA ILE A 142 3.88 5.73 -2.36
C ILE A 142 5.41 5.75 -2.28
N ILE A 143 6.06 4.64 -2.60
CA ILE A 143 7.52 4.52 -2.55
C ILE A 143 8.17 5.50 -3.53
N ARG A 144 7.68 5.58 -4.76
CA ARG A 144 8.15 6.52 -5.78
C ARG A 144 8.01 7.97 -5.31
N PHE A 145 6.89 8.32 -4.70
CA PHE A 145 6.65 9.66 -4.18
C PHE A 145 7.72 10.06 -3.15
N TYR A 146 7.97 9.21 -2.15
CA TYR A 146 8.93 9.53 -1.08
C TYR A 146 10.39 9.43 -1.54
N ILE A 147 10.75 8.52 -2.42
CA ILE A 147 12.08 8.48 -3.02
C ILE A 147 12.33 9.75 -3.84
N ASN A 148 11.38 10.21 -4.64
CA ASN A 148 11.50 11.43 -5.39
C ASN A 148 11.61 12.68 -4.49
N LYS A 149 10.86 12.71 -3.40
CA LYS A 149 10.91 13.78 -2.40
C LYS A 149 12.28 13.85 -1.70
N SER A 150 12.94 12.70 -1.52
CA SER A 150 14.23 12.58 -0.82
C SER A 150 15.46 12.49 -1.72
N LYS A 151 15.36 12.71 -3.02
CA LYS A 151 16.46 12.56 -4.02
C LYS A 151 17.79 13.26 -3.69
N LYS A 152 17.81 14.12 -2.69
CA LYS A 152 19.02 14.82 -2.23
C LYS A 152 19.79 14.07 -1.14
N ILE A 153 19.22 12.96 -0.63
CA ILE A 153 19.82 12.20 0.47
C ILE A 153 20.29 10.87 -0.12
N SER A 154 21.60 10.63 -0.11
CA SER A 154 22.18 9.34 -0.49
C SER A 154 22.51 8.57 0.78
N PHE A 155 22.18 7.30 0.79
CA PHE A 155 22.46 6.39 1.92
C PHE A 155 23.56 5.40 1.54
N GLU A 156 24.51 5.21 2.45
CA GLU A 156 25.50 4.15 2.30
C GLU A 156 24.89 2.78 2.58
N LYS A 157 25.34 1.77 1.86
CA LYS A 157 24.95 0.38 2.10
C LYS A 157 25.38 -0.07 3.51
N THR A 158 24.58 -0.93 4.10
CA THR A 158 24.92 -1.53 5.39
C THR A 158 26.24 -2.31 5.31
N THR A 159 26.98 -2.37 6.39
CA THR A 159 28.28 -3.09 6.46
C THR A 159 28.13 -4.60 6.34
N LYS A 160 27.01 -5.14 6.81
CA LYS A 160 26.65 -6.55 6.68
C LYS A 160 25.56 -6.74 5.62
N PRO A 161 25.47 -7.93 5.00
CA PRO A 161 24.40 -8.23 4.08
C PRO A 161 23.02 -7.94 4.69
N SER A 162 22.24 -7.12 4.03
CA SER A 162 20.91 -6.75 4.51
C SER A 162 19.87 -6.78 3.39
N VAL A 163 18.62 -6.92 3.78
CA VAL A 163 17.52 -7.15 2.85
C VAL A 163 16.30 -6.30 3.21
N ASN A 164 15.59 -5.83 2.18
CA ASN A 164 14.21 -5.35 2.33
C ASN A 164 13.24 -6.47 1.98
N ILE A 165 12.19 -6.62 2.76
CA ILE A 165 11.08 -7.56 2.49
C ILE A 165 9.91 -6.74 1.97
N ILE A 166 9.48 -7.00 0.71
CA ILE A 166 8.48 -6.19 0.02
C ILE A 166 7.21 -6.97 -0.22
N GLY A 167 6.06 -6.37 0.09
CA GLY A 167 4.75 -6.93 -0.19
C GLY A 167 4.12 -7.68 0.98
N ILE A 168 4.46 -7.35 2.22
CA ILE A 168 3.76 -7.85 3.41
C ILE A 168 2.69 -6.83 3.80
N PHE A 169 1.41 -7.22 3.67
CA PHE A 169 0.25 -6.34 3.94
C PHE A 169 -0.69 -6.94 4.95
N THR A 170 -1.46 -6.07 5.62
CA THR A 170 -2.65 -6.47 6.37
C THR A 170 -3.68 -7.19 5.46
N LEU A 171 -4.53 -8.03 6.03
CA LEU A 171 -5.47 -8.92 5.34
C LEU A 171 -4.79 -9.95 4.41
N GLY A 172 -3.47 -10.10 4.50
CA GLY A 172 -2.77 -11.23 3.91
C GLY A 172 -3.04 -12.50 4.71
N PHE A 173 -3.35 -13.59 4.03
CA PHE A 173 -3.58 -14.87 4.70
C PHE A 173 -2.29 -15.30 5.42
N HIS A 174 -2.32 -15.33 6.75
CA HIS A 174 -1.15 -15.62 7.60
C HIS A 174 0.05 -14.66 7.46
N HIS A 175 -0.14 -13.43 7.02
CA HIS A 175 0.97 -12.50 6.76
C HIS A 175 1.88 -12.26 7.99
N HIS A 176 1.35 -12.23 9.20
CA HIS A 176 2.16 -12.12 10.42
C HIS A 176 3.03 -13.35 10.65
N HIS A 177 2.51 -14.55 10.36
CA HIS A 177 3.27 -15.79 10.44
C HIS A 177 4.40 -15.81 9.41
N ASP A 178 4.08 -15.51 8.16
CA ASP A 178 5.04 -15.52 7.06
C ASP A 178 6.14 -14.50 7.28
N CYS A 179 5.78 -13.29 7.73
CA CYS A 179 6.74 -12.26 8.09
C CYS A 179 7.72 -12.76 9.17
N ARG A 180 7.21 -13.41 10.21
CA ARG A 180 8.00 -13.95 11.33
C ARG A 180 8.94 -15.06 10.87
N GLU A 181 8.45 -15.99 10.03
CA GLU A 181 9.25 -17.09 9.53
C GLU A 181 10.32 -16.64 8.53
N ILE A 182 10.01 -15.70 7.66
CA ILE A 182 11.00 -15.09 6.75
C ILE A 182 12.10 -14.40 7.56
N LYS A 183 11.74 -13.63 8.58
CA LYS A 183 12.73 -13.03 9.50
C LYS A 183 13.64 -14.10 10.11
N ARG A 184 13.05 -15.12 10.73
CA ARG A 184 13.79 -16.21 11.36
C ARG A 184 14.77 -16.91 10.41
N LEU A 185 14.34 -17.14 9.16
CA LEU A 185 15.19 -17.76 8.14
C LEU A 185 16.35 -16.85 7.73
N LEU A 186 16.10 -15.59 7.49
CA LEU A 186 17.13 -14.62 7.09
C LEU A 186 18.15 -14.38 8.20
N GLU A 187 17.70 -14.20 9.44
CA GLU A 187 18.55 -14.08 10.61
C GLU A 187 19.41 -15.34 10.82
N GLY A 188 18.82 -16.54 10.60
CA GLY A 188 19.56 -17.80 10.65
C GLY A 188 20.65 -17.93 9.58
N LEU A 189 20.53 -17.21 8.47
CA LEU A 189 21.54 -17.10 7.41
C LEU A 189 22.55 -15.96 7.66
N GLY A 190 22.42 -15.20 8.74
CA GLY A 190 23.27 -14.05 9.03
C GLY A 190 22.96 -12.81 8.19
N ILE A 191 21.75 -12.74 7.60
CA ILE A 191 21.27 -11.61 6.79
C ILE A 191 20.44 -10.69 7.68
N GLU A 192 20.83 -9.42 7.75
CA GLU A 192 20.10 -8.42 8.52
C GLU A 192 18.87 -7.92 7.76
N ILE A 193 17.78 -7.65 8.47
CA ILE A 193 16.58 -7.07 7.85
C ILE A 193 16.69 -5.55 7.98
N ASN A 194 16.74 -4.88 6.82
CA ASN A 194 16.73 -3.43 6.76
C ASN A 194 15.32 -2.90 7.00
N LEU A 195 14.39 -3.16 6.09
CA LEU A 195 13.01 -2.71 6.21
C LEU A 195 12.02 -3.79 5.75
N ILE A 196 10.81 -3.74 6.30
CA ILE A 196 9.65 -4.52 5.86
C ILE A 196 8.63 -3.53 5.31
N VAL A 197 8.14 -3.81 4.11
CA VAL A 197 7.34 -2.87 3.34
C VAL A 197 6.03 -3.53 2.93
N PRO A 198 4.91 -2.91 3.20
CA PRO A 198 4.65 -1.69 3.99
C PRO A 198 4.45 -1.94 5.50
N GLU A 199 4.40 -3.19 5.95
CA GLU A 199 3.97 -3.59 7.29
C GLU A 199 4.78 -2.89 8.40
N GLY A 200 4.10 -1.99 9.10
CA GLY A 200 4.68 -1.26 10.22
C GLY A 200 5.74 -0.21 9.85
N LEU A 201 5.92 0.10 8.57
CA LEU A 201 6.88 1.08 8.10
C LEU A 201 6.31 2.51 8.20
N SER A 202 7.12 3.45 8.69
CA SER A 202 6.83 4.88 8.55
C SER A 202 7.22 5.37 7.15
N THR A 203 6.42 6.27 6.58
CA THR A 203 6.72 6.87 5.27
C THR A 203 8.06 7.61 5.24
N THR A 204 8.47 8.18 6.38
CA THR A 204 9.76 8.85 6.56
C THR A 204 10.97 7.93 6.42
N GLN A 205 10.79 6.62 6.63
CA GLN A 205 11.84 5.61 6.51
C GLN A 205 11.99 5.07 5.08
N ILE A 206 11.06 5.37 4.18
CA ILE A 206 11.09 4.85 2.79
C ILE A 206 12.43 5.13 2.08
N PRO A 207 13.07 6.30 2.22
CA PRO A 207 14.37 6.54 1.59
C PRO A 207 15.48 5.60 2.07
N GLU A 208 15.36 5.04 3.28
CA GLU A 208 16.34 4.10 3.83
C GLU A 208 16.32 2.72 3.15
N LEU A 209 15.36 2.47 2.24
CA LEU A 209 15.38 1.28 1.39
C LEU A 209 16.70 1.13 0.62
N GLU A 210 17.34 2.23 0.29
CA GLU A 210 18.62 2.26 -0.41
C GLU A 210 19.75 1.58 0.37
N LYS A 211 19.65 1.48 1.70
CA LYS A 211 20.68 0.86 2.56
C LYS A 211 20.81 -0.65 2.35
N ALA A 212 19.73 -1.33 1.89
CA ALA A 212 19.75 -2.78 1.72
C ALA A 212 20.58 -3.22 0.51
N TRP A 213 21.16 -4.41 0.62
CA TRP A 213 21.92 -5.03 -0.47
C TRP A 213 21.02 -5.56 -1.56
N PHE A 214 19.85 -6.12 -1.19
CA PHE A 214 18.87 -6.67 -2.13
C PHE A 214 17.46 -6.63 -1.55
N ASN A 215 16.48 -6.86 -2.41
CA ASN A 215 15.06 -6.94 -2.06
C ASN A 215 14.57 -8.38 -2.18
N ILE A 216 13.73 -8.83 -1.24
CA ILE A 216 12.99 -10.09 -1.33
C ILE A 216 11.51 -9.79 -1.49
N VAL A 217 10.87 -10.45 -2.45
CA VAL A 217 9.43 -10.38 -2.71
C VAL A 217 8.81 -11.75 -2.43
N PRO A 218 8.16 -11.93 -1.28
CA PRO A 218 7.52 -13.20 -0.94
C PRO A 218 6.32 -13.53 -1.83
N TYR A 219 5.56 -12.50 -2.22
CA TYR A 219 4.33 -12.61 -3.00
C TYR A 219 4.44 -11.78 -4.26
N ARG A 220 4.68 -12.47 -5.37
CA ARG A 220 4.85 -11.85 -6.68
C ARG A 220 3.70 -10.92 -7.07
N GLU A 221 2.48 -11.28 -6.68
CA GLU A 221 1.24 -10.59 -7.04
C GLU A 221 1.11 -9.20 -6.41
N VAL A 222 1.84 -8.94 -5.34
CA VAL A 222 1.66 -7.72 -4.53
C VAL A 222 2.97 -7.00 -4.17
N GLY A 223 4.06 -7.29 -4.85
CA GLY A 223 5.35 -6.64 -4.56
C GLY A 223 6.29 -6.54 -5.76
N LEU A 224 5.92 -7.15 -6.91
CA LEU A 224 6.81 -7.22 -8.05
C LEU A 224 7.00 -5.87 -8.74
N ILE A 225 5.93 -5.10 -8.94
CA ILE A 225 6.00 -3.78 -9.60
C ILE A 225 6.90 -2.86 -8.77
N THR A 226 6.65 -2.85 -7.46
CA THR A 226 7.45 -2.08 -6.49
C THR A 226 8.93 -2.49 -6.51
N ALA A 227 9.22 -3.78 -6.46
CA ALA A 227 10.60 -4.26 -6.45
C ALA A 227 11.34 -3.98 -7.77
N ASN A 228 10.68 -4.11 -8.91
CA ASN A 228 11.23 -3.74 -10.21
C ASN A 228 11.54 -2.23 -10.30
N TYR A 229 10.67 -1.39 -9.71
CA TYR A 229 10.94 0.03 -9.61
C TYR A 229 12.21 0.31 -8.80
N LEU A 230 12.35 -0.33 -7.62
CA LEU A 230 13.53 -0.18 -6.77
C LEU A 230 14.82 -0.70 -7.43
N GLU A 231 14.74 -1.81 -8.18
CA GLU A 231 15.88 -2.31 -8.95
C GLU A 231 16.33 -1.32 -10.02
N LYS A 232 15.37 -0.74 -10.74
CA LYS A 232 15.65 0.19 -11.83
C LYS A 232 16.17 1.55 -11.34
N GLU A 233 15.59 2.10 -10.29
CA GLU A 233 15.91 3.47 -9.82
C GLU A 233 17.06 3.49 -8.80
N LEU A 234 17.16 2.48 -7.94
CA LEU A 234 18.14 2.42 -6.85
C LEU A 234 19.22 1.34 -7.04
N ASN A 235 19.18 0.59 -8.14
CA ASN A 235 20.09 -0.53 -8.42
C ASN A 235 20.14 -1.56 -7.28
N ILE A 236 18.99 -1.83 -6.64
CA ILE A 236 18.87 -2.84 -5.59
C ILE A 236 18.36 -4.13 -6.22
N PRO A 237 19.18 -5.19 -6.32
CA PRO A 237 18.78 -6.45 -6.93
C PRO A 237 17.54 -7.04 -6.26
N LEU A 238 16.70 -7.69 -7.05
CA LEU A 238 15.48 -8.31 -6.56
C LEU A 238 15.60 -9.83 -6.58
N SER A 239 15.09 -10.49 -5.54
CA SER A 239 14.90 -11.93 -5.45
C SER A 239 13.44 -12.27 -5.25
N LEU A 240 12.90 -13.12 -6.13
CA LEU A 240 11.56 -13.68 -5.99
C LEU A 240 11.65 -14.99 -5.24
N ILE A 241 10.98 -15.07 -4.10
CA ILE A 241 10.88 -16.34 -3.36
C ILE A 241 9.69 -17.12 -3.92
N HIS A 242 9.96 -18.17 -4.66
CA HIS A 242 8.93 -19.13 -5.07
C HIS A 242 8.76 -20.21 -3.98
N ILE A 243 8.07 -19.85 -2.90
CA ILE A 243 7.83 -20.78 -1.78
C ILE A 243 6.85 -21.90 -2.17
N SER A 244 6.08 -21.72 -3.23
CA SER A 244 4.97 -22.61 -3.59
C SER A 244 5.25 -23.62 -4.69
N GLU A 245 6.40 -23.59 -5.36
CA GLU A 245 6.74 -24.62 -6.33
C GLU A 245 7.74 -25.62 -5.74
N PRO A 246 7.30 -26.85 -5.46
CA PRO A 246 8.25 -27.92 -5.19
C PRO A 246 9.17 -28.02 -6.40
N THR A 247 10.47 -27.89 -6.17
CA THR A 247 11.50 -28.08 -7.20
C THR A 247 11.22 -29.41 -7.88
N ARG A 248 10.57 -29.43 -9.03
CA ARG A 248 10.47 -30.61 -9.86
C ARG A 248 11.88 -30.87 -10.39
N LEU A 249 12.59 -31.73 -9.71
CA LEU A 249 13.74 -32.38 -10.28
C LEU A 249 13.29 -32.97 -11.64
N ARG A 250 13.60 -32.29 -12.72
CA ARG A 250 13.51 -32.86 -14.04
C ARG A 250 14.54 -33.99 -14.07
N ARG A 251 14.05 -35.23 -14.00
CA ARG A 251 14.80 -36.41 -14.43
C ARG A 251 14.86 -36.41 -15.94
#